data_2e550fefd459aed47de262662d7728d3
#
_entry.id   2e550fefd459aed47de262662d7728d3
#
_cell.length_a   1.000
_cell.length_b   1.000
_cell.length_c   1.000
_cell.angle_alpha   90.00
_cell.angle_beta   90.00
_cell.angle_gamma   90.00
#
_symmetry.space_group_name_H-M   'P 1'
#
loop_
_entity.id
_entity.type
_entity.pdbx_description
1 polymer ?
#
loop_
_entity_poly.entity_id
_entity_poly.type
_entity_poly.pdbx_seq_one_letter_code
_entity_poly.pdbx_strand_id
1 'polypeptide(L)'
;MSVAARIRERLAALEPQALDLVDESSKHEGHAGARPGGNTHWRLTIVSPRFSGQPTVARHRMVYQALGELMQNPIHALAITARAPQEKKGTQ
;
A
#
# COMPACT_ATOMS: atom_id res chain seq x y z
N MET A 1 -14.04 -0.84 12.33
CA MET A 1 -13.37 -0.37 11.11
C MET A 1 -12.60 -1.51 10.48
N SER A 2 -12.77 -1.70 9.17
CA SER A 2 -12.06 -2.77 8.48
C SER A 2 -10.57 -2.48 8.37
N VAL A 3 -9.79 -3.52 8.06
CA VAL A 3 -8.35 -3.32 7.85
C VAL A 3 -8.13 -2.40 6.65
N ALA A 4 -8.89 -2.59 5.56
CA ALA A 4 -8.78 -1.71 4.40
C ALA A 4 -9.03 -0.25 4.78
N ALA A 5 -10.04 0.01 5.60
CA ALA A 5 -10.33 1.37 6.03
C ALA A 5 -9.20 1.94 6.89
N ARG A 6 -8.60 1.12 7.74
CA ARG A 6 -7.47 1.56 8.57
C ARG A 6 -6.26 1.88 7.73
N ILE A 7 -6.00 1.06 6.70
CA ILE A 7 -4.89 1.33 5.78
C ILE A 7 -5.11 2.66 5.08
N ARG A 8 -6.33 2.88 4.55
CA ARG A 8 -6.64 4.14 3.87
C ARG A 8 -6.50 5.33 4.80
N GLU A 9 -6.94 5.18 6.04
CA GLU A 9 -6.85 6.26 7.02
C GLU A 9 -5.39 6.65 7.27
N ARG A 10 -4.51 5.65 7.44
CA ARG A 10 -3.10 5.92 7.66
C ARG A 10 -2.45 6.57 6.44
N LEU A 11 -2.81 6.10 5.25
CA LEU A 11 -2.22 6.63 4.01
C LEU A 11 -2.71 8.03 3.68
N ALA A 12 -3.78 8.49 4.34
CA ALA A 12 -4.25 9.87 4.15
C ALA A 12 -3.17 10.89 4.52
N ALA A 13 -2.23 10.52 5.40
CA ALA A 13 -1.12 11.39 5.76
C ALA A 13 -0.23 11.73 4.57
N LEU A 14 -0.25 10.91 3.52
CA LEU A 14 0.52 11.15 2.30
C LEU A 14 -0.24 11.99 1.29
N GLU A 15 -1.47 12.40 1.61
CA GLU A 15 -2.30 13.25 0.77
C GLU A 15 -2.46 12.71 -0.66
N PRO A 16 -2.91 11.46 -0.81
CA PRO A 16 -2.99 10.85 -2.12
C PRO A 16 -4.10 11.49 -2.96
N GLN A 17 -3.83 11.65 -4.25
CA GLN A 17 -4.82 12.05 -5.23
C GLN A 17 -5.60 10.85 -5.74
N ALA A 18 -4.99 9.66 -5.70
CA ALA A 18 -5.64 8.42 -6.08
C ALA A 18 -5.07 7.31 -5.22
N LEU A 19 -5.91 6.36 -4.86
CA LEU A 19 -5.50 5.23 -4.05
C LEU A 19 -6.35 4.03 -4.41
N ASP A 20 -5.70 2.96 -4.82
CA ASP A 20 -6.35 1.69 -5.11
C ASP A 20 -5.74 0.64 -4.20
N LEU A 21 -6.58 -0.12 -3.52
CA LEU A 21 -6.13 -1.08 -2.53
C LEU A 21 -6.89 -2.39 -2.74
N VAL A 22 -6.14 -3.46 -2.96
CA VAL A 22 -6.72 -4.77 -3.23
C VAL A 22 -6.19 -5.78 -2.22
N ASP A 23 -7.09 -6.51 -1.60
CA ASP A 23 -6.73 -7.61 -0.70
C ASP A 23 -6.53 -8.86 -1.56
N GLU A 24 -5.29 -9.32 -1.63
CA GLU A 24 -4.93 -10.50 -2.42
C GLU A 24 -4.69 -11.72 -1.56
N SER A 25 -5.13 -11.69 -0.31
CA SER A 25 -4.86 -12.79 0.62
C SER A 25 -5.34 -14.14 0.11
N SER A 26 -6.46 -14.17 -0.62
CA SER A 26 -7.00 -15.43 -1.12
C SER A 26 -6.07 -16.11 -2.11
N LYS A 27 -5.21 -15.36 -2.78
CA LYS A 27 -4.25 -15.92 -3.73
C LYS A 27 -3.13 -16.69 -3.02
N HIS A 28 -3.02 -16.50 -1.72
CA HIS A 28 -1.91 -17.05 -0.93
C HIS A 28 -2.39 -18.03 0.15
N GLU A 29 -3.66 -18.42 0.10
CA GLU A 29 -4.19 -19.37 1.08
C GLU A 29 -3.38 -20.66 1.04
N GLY A 30 -3.01 -21.14 2.23
CA GLY A 30 -2.18 -22.33 2.33
C GLY A 30 -0.69 -22.07 2.28
N HIS A 31 -0.28 -20.87 1.95
CA HIS A 31 1.12 -20.50 1.90
C HIS A 31 1.56 -19.89 3.23
N ALA A 32 2.86 -19.91 3.48
CA ALA A 32 3.39 -19.30 4.69
C ALA A 32 2.99 -17.83 4.74
N GLY A 33 2.55 -17.38 5.91
CA GLY A 33 2.13 -16.00 6.11
C GLY A 33 0.66 -15.76 5.87
N ALA A 34 -0.03 -16.66 5.17
CA ALA A 34 -1.46 -16.51 4.96
C ALA A 34 -2.21 -16.91 6.24
N ARG A 35 -3.35 -16.25 6.46
CA ARG A 35 -4.19 -16.51 7.63
C ARG A 35 -5.64 -16.61 7.21
N PRO A 36 -6.46 -17.37 7.96
CA PRO A 36 -7.89 -17.36 7.70
C PRO A 36 -8.43 -15.92 7.81
N GLY A 37 -9.36 -15.58 6.94
CA GLY A 37 -10.00 -14.27 6.99
C GLY A 37 -9.35 -13.18 6.17
N GLY A 38 -8.19 -13.44 5.57
CA GLY A 38 -7.54 -12.47 4.69
C GLY A 38 -6.78 -11.40 5.43
N ASN A 39 -6.66 -10.23 4.80
CA ASN A 39 -6.03 -9.01 5.36
C ASN A 39 -4.51 -9.11 5.49
N THR A 40 -3.88 -10.12 4.91
CA THR A 40 -2.44 -10.35 5.09
C THR A 40 -1.60 -9.96 3.87
N HIS A 41 -2.17 -10.06 2.68
CA HIS A 41 -1.45 -9.75 1.43
C HIS A 41 -2.23 -8.70 0.67
N TRP A 42 -1.57 -7.57 0.42
CA TRP A 42 -2.22 -6.41 -0.17
C TRP A 42 -1.46 -5.90 -1.37
N ARG A 43 -2.19 -5.33 -2.31
CA ARG A 43 -1.62 -4.59 -3.43
C ARG A 43 -2.11 -3.15 -3.34
N LEU A 44 -1.17 -2.22 -3.36
CA LEU A 44 -1.45 -0.79 -3.24
C LEU A 44 -0.93 -0.05 -4.45
N THR A 45 -1.80 0.74 -5.06
CA THR A 45 -1.40 1.73 -6.04
C THR A 45 -1.78 3.10 -5.48
N ILE A 46 -0.80 3.98 -5.32
CA ILE A 46 -1.04 5.27 -4.69
C ILE A 46 -0.35 6.36 -5.50
N VAL A 47 -1.08 7.45 -5.74
CA VAL A 47 -0.58 8.61 -6.46
C VAL A 47 -0.62 9.80 -5.51
N SER A 48 0.51 10.44 -5.31
CA SER A 48 0.60 11.57 -4.40
C SER A 48 1.70 12.54 -4.83
N PRO A 49 1.45 13.86 -4.75
CA PRO A 49 2.50 14.84 -5.03
C PRO A 49 3.67 14.73 -4.06
N ARG A 50 3.48 14.11 -2.91
CA ARG A 50 4.58 13.93 -1.97
C ARG A 50 5.66 13.00 -2.48
N PHE A 51 5.36 12.21 -3.50
CA PHE A 51 6.34 11.32 -4.12
C PHE A 51 7.20 12.00 -5.16
N SER A 52 6.87 13.25 -5.55
CA SER A 52 7.62 13.96 -6.57
C SER A 52 9.07 14.12 -6.14
N GLY A 53 9.99 13.79 -7.05
CA GLY A 53 11.41 13.91 -6.77
C GLY A 53 11.99 12.82 -5.87
N GLN A 54 11.17 11.87 -5.43
CA GLN A 54 11.63 10.80 -4.55
C GLN A 54 11.92 9.53 -5.33
N PRO A 55 13.04 8.86 -5.06
CA PRO A 55 13.29 7.55 -5.68
C PRO A 55 12.34 6.50 -5.12
N THR A 56 12.24 5.37 -5.83
CA THR A 56 11.31 4.30 -5.46
C THR A 56 11.49 3.85 -4.02
N VAL A 57 12.73 3.67 -3.58
CA VAL A 57 12.98 3.22 -2.21
C VAL A 57 12.43 4.20 -1.18
N ALA A 58 12.62 5.50 -1.44
CA ALA A 58 12.12 6.52 -0.51
C ALA A 58 10.59 6.52 -0.47
N ARG A 59 9.96 6.35 -1.65
CA ARG A 59 8.49 6.30 -1.71
C ARG A 59 7.95 5.13 -0.90
N HIS A 60 8.58 3.96 -1.02
CA HIS A 60 8.14 2.80 -0.26
C HIS A 60 8.32 3.02 1.24
N ARG A 61 9.41 3.66 1.65
CA ARG A 61 9.60 3.98 3.06
C ARG A 61 8.51 4.91 3.58
N MET A 62 8.11 5.89 2.76
CA MET A 62 7.03 6.80 3.14
C MET A 62 5.73 6.03 3.40
N VAL A 63 5.44 5.05 2.56
CA VAL A 63 4.26 4.20 2.74
C VAL A 63 4.38 3.38 4.02
N TYR A 64 5.52 2.74 4.24
CA TYR A 64 5.71 1.93 5.44
C TYR A 64 5.59 2.75 6.70
N GLN A 65 6.15 3.95 6.70
CA GLN A 65 6.07 4.83 7.86
C GLN A 65 4.63 5.26 8.14
N ALA A 66 3.88 5.55 7.09
CA ALA A 66 2.48 5.94 7.26
C ALA A 66 1.66 4.80 7.84
N LEU A 67 1.93 3.56 7.43
CA LEU A 67 1.18 2.41 7.89
C LEU A 67 1.57 1.97 9.31
N GLY A 68 2.82 2.23 9.70
CA GLY A 68 3.27 1.95 11.06
C GLY A 68 3.09 0.49 11.45
N GLU A 69 2.47 0.26 12.60
CA GLU A 69 2.33 -1.10 13.13
C GLU A 69 1.45 -2.00 12.27
N LEU A 70 0.66 -1.43 11.36
CA LEU A 70 -0.11 -2.28 10.46
C LEU A 70 0.79 -3.17 9.59
N MET A 71 2.02 -2.74 9.35
CA MET A 71 2.99 -3.56 8.59
C MET A 71 3.47 -4.78 9.38
N GLN A 72 3.26 -4.78 10.70
CA GLN A 72 3.60 -5.94 11.52
C GLN A 72 2.41 -6.86 11.69
N ASN A 73 1.21 -6.30 11.76
CA ASN A 73 -0.01 -7.06 11.96
C ASN A 73 -1.20 -6.17 11.60
N PRO A 74 -2.04 -6.54 10.65
CA PRO A 74 -2.13 -7.85 9.99
C PRO A 74 -1.37 -7.97 8.67
N ILE A 75 -0.73 -6.91 8.18
CA ILE A 75 -0.11 -6.97 6.87
C ILE A 75 1.15 -7.82 6.91
N HIS A 76 1.16 -8.91 6.14
CA HIS A 76 2.34 -9.76 6.00
C HIS A 76 3.17 -9.34 4.78
N ALA A 77 2.49 -8.97 3.70
CA ALA A 77 3.16 -8.55 2.48
C ALA A 77 2.37 -7.44 1.80
N LEU A 78 3.07 -6.48 1.22
CA LEU A 78 2.46 -5.34 0.55
C LEU A 78 3.22 -5.05 -0.73
N ALA A 79 2.52 -5.18 -1.87
CA ALA A 79 3.06 -4.79 -3.16
C ALA A 79 2.68 -3.33 -3.39
N ILE A 80 3.66 -2.48 -3.63
CA ILE A 80 3.45 -1.03 -3.71
C ILE A 80 3.80 -0.52 -5.09
N THR A 81 2.88 0.26 -5.67
CA THR A 81 3.15 1.11 -6.82
C THR A 81 2.89 2.55 -6.36
N ALA A 82 3.93 3.35 -6.26
CA ALA A 82 3.83 4.73 -5.77
C ALA A 82 4.27 5.68 -6.86
N ARG A 83 3.39 6.61 -7.24
CA ARG A 83 3.65 7.53 -8.34
C ARG A 83 3.36 8.97 -7.93
N ALA A 84 4.08 9.89 -8.55
CA ALA A 84 3.74 11.30 -8.48
C ALA A 84 2.72 11.60 -9.57
N PRO A 85 1.90 12.68 -9.39
CA PRO A 85 0.81 12.94 -10.34
C PRO A 85 1.26 13.17 -11.78
N GLN A 86 2.46 13.73 -11.98
CA GLN A 86 2.96 14.01 -13.31
C GLN A 86 3.52 12.77 -14.00
N GLU A 87 3.63 11.66 -13.29
CA GLU A 87 4.15 10.40 -13.83
C GLU A 87 2.97 9.58 -14.32
N LYS A 88 2.82 9.48 -15.61
CA LYS A 88 1.69 8.77 -16.17
C LYS A 88 2.02 7.30 -16.33
N LYS A 89 1.07 6.50 -15.95
CA LYS A 89 1.24 5.08 -16.09
C LYS A 89 1.37 4.70 -17.55
N GLY A 90 2.36 3.95 -17.85
CA GLY A 90 2.54 3.39 -19.16
C GLY A 90 2.94 4.34 -20.23
N THR A 91 3.43 5.49 -19.96
CA THR A 91 3.68 6.39 -20.97
C THR A 91 4.69 6.99 -21.20
N GLN A 92 4.52 6.94 -21.43
CA GLN A 92 5.01 7.63 -21.69
C GLN A 92 5.55 7.78 -22.18
#